data_dca9aca7e81ce1ec33e08c807152860a
#
_entry.id   dca9aca7e81ce1ec33e08c807152860a
#
_cell.length_a   1.000
_cell.length_b   1.000
_cell.length_c   1.000
_cell.angle_alpha   90.00
_cell.angle_beta   90.00
_cell.angle_gamma   90.00
#
_symmetry.space_group_name_H-M   'P 1'
#
loop_
_entity.id
_entity.type
_entity.pdbx_description
1 polymer ?
#
loop_
_entity_poly.entity_id
_entity_poly.type
_entity_poly.pdbx_seq_one_letter_code
_entity_poly.pdbx_strand_id
1 'polypeptide(L)'
;QRQMCIRDSVYGFSNPIVENGTLILTDEIAINGKIYADKQTVGADDLENTTINIQPNLTLPTPQIRVDKVAGTIVPNVDINTSVSLSDLPDFLKEEGTALEVKDLSLGLSVQNPIEAPISTKFRISPLNENGDVVNDNVVSLALKIAGGQKSDFTITKNSPEITSGSLTALLHTIPDKIDIEVTEVEVESENDDQAISLGKNDYNINIDYNINVPLEFENLRIFYNDTIEDLSSDLADITDKVKHLEISAVVDNAIPVDLTLSVEPRNEAGEIISGITLPESVKIEAAPNGNGTIQSTAVKITIKEERDKALQELDKLSIKIEGVNSDGNNDVTLRPDQFIVVRMSAKLPDGAQMDLDDL
;
A
#
# COMPACT_ATOMS: atom_id res chain seq x y z
N GLN A 1 2.80 -16.64 17.58
CA GLN A 1 2.61 -18.08 17.92
C GLN A 1 1.69 -18.71 16.88
N ARG A 2 2.28 -19.50 15.96
CA ARG A 2 1.52 -20.19 14.92
C ARG A 2 0.95 -21.47 15.53
N GLN A 3 -0.33 -21.51 15.69
CA GLN A 3 -1.05 -22.69 16.17
C GLN A 3 -1.51 -23.49 14.95
N MET A 4 -0.85 -24.60 14.69
CA MET A 4 -1.26 -25.57 13.68
C MET A 4 -2.33 -26.46 14.32
N CYS A 5 -3.58 -26.37 13.87
CA CYS A 5 -4.63 -27.29 14.28
C CYS A 5 -4.55 -28.54 13.43
N ILE A 6 -4.09 -29.63 14.03
CA ILE A 6 -4.18 -30.97 13.44
C ILE A 6 -5.60 -31.49 13.79
N ARG A 7 -6.45 -31.61 12.79
CA ARG A 7 -7.79 -32.20 12.95
C ARG A 7 -7.81 -33.57 12.32
N ASP A 8 -8.03 -34.54 13.21
CA ASP A 8 -8.50 -35.89 12.99
C ASP A 8 -7.71 -36.88 12.12
N SER A 9 -7.35 -37.94 12.82
CA SER A 9 -6.79 -39.26 12.45
C SER A 9 -5.30 -39.34 12.19
N VAL A 10 -4.57 -39.52 13.29
CA VAL A 10 -3.28 -40.17 13.23
C VAL A 10 -3.58 -41.67 13.00
N TYR A 11 -3.20 -42.21 11.85
CA TYR A 11 -3.36 -43.64 11.54
C TYR A 11 -2.69 -44.48 12.60
N GLY A 12 -3.45 -45.31 13.34
CA GLY A 12 -2.97 -46.23 14.35
C GLY A 12 -3.01 -45.76 15.80
N PHE A 13 -3.54 -44.54 16.06
CA PHE A 13 -3.74 -44.05 17.41
C PHE A 13 -5.17 -43.52 17.60
N SER A 14 -5.82 -43.95 18.66
CA SER A 14 -7.13 -43.46 19.04
C SER A 14 -6.98 -42.21 19.89
N ASN A 15 -7.57 -41.07 19.45
CA ASN A 15 -7.62 -39.83 20.20
C ASN A 15 -6.27 -39.16 20.49
N PRO A 16 -5.55 -38.63 19.48
CA PRO A 16 -4.39 -37.83 19.73
C PRO A 16 -4.79 -36.52 20.41
N ILE A 17 -4.08 -36.14 21.48
CA ILE A 17 -4.29 -34.91 22.24
C ILE A 17 -3.07 -34.02 22.02
N VAL A 18 -3.31 -32.74 21.73
CA VAL A 18 -2.25 -31.71 21.70
C VAL A 18 -2.41 -30.82 22.92
N GLU A 19 -1.48 -30.94 23.86
CA GLU A 19 -1.43 -30.07 25.04
C GLU A 19 -0.09 -29.33 25.09
N ASN A 20 -0.16 -28.00 25.26
CA ASN A 20 1.03 -27.15 25.39
C ASN A 20 2.08 -27.34 24.28
N GLY A 21 1.64 -27.56 23.05
CA GLY A 21 2.54 -27.83 21.91
C GLY A 21 3.15 -29.23 21.88
N THR A 22 2.69 -30.16 22.72
CA THR A 22 3.12 -31.54 22.75
C THR A 22 2.00 -32.42 22.21
N LEU A 23 2.29 -33.24 21.22
CA LEU A 23 1.40 -34.29 20.73
C LEU A 23 1.47 -35.48 21.65
N ILE A 24 0.36 -35.82 22.34
CA ILE A 24 0.22 -36.95 23.20
C ILE A 24 -0.54 -38.05 22.44
N LEU A 25 0.11 -39.15 22.22
CA LEU A 25 -0.46 -40.33 21.56
C LEU A 25 -0.70 -41.42 22.64
N THR A 26 -1.95 -41.79 22.81
CA THR A 26 -2.31 -42.87 23.75
C THR A 26 -2.94 -44.01 22.96
N ASP A 27 -2.29 -45.16 22.97
CA ASP A 27 -2.87 -46.39 22.47
C ASP A 27 -2.21 -47.61 23.11
N GLU A 28 -2.80 -48.81 22.93
CA GLU A 28 -2.24 -50.05 23.39
C GLU A 28 -1.21 -50.58 22.39
N ILE A 29 0.04 -50.73 22.86
CA ILE A 29 1.08 -51.39 22.07
C ILE A 29 1.01 -52.88 22.35
N ALA A 30 0.48 -53.67 21.43
CA ALA A 30 0.48 -55.13 21.52
C ALA A 30 1.87 -55.69 21.17
N ILE A 31 2.53 -56.30 22.14
CA ILE A 31 3.82 -56.99 21.94
C ILE A 31 3.55 -58.49 21.82
N ASN A 32 3.70 -59.02 20.62
CA ASN A 32 3.60 -60.46 20.37
C ASN A 32 4.99 -61.07 20.35
N GLY A 33 5.27 -61.92 21.32
CA GLY A 33 6.56 -62.62 21.45
C GLY A 33 6.41 -64.08 21.96
N LYS A 34 7.45 -64.86 21.82
CA LYS A 34 7.55 -66.15 22.41
C LYS A 34 8.56 -66.13 23.54
N ILE A 35 8.14 -66.66 24.72
CA ILE A 35 9.01 -66.75 25.86
C ILE A 35 9.58 -68.15 25.86
N TYR A 36 10.88 -68.29 25.90
CA TYR A 36 11.61 -69.56 26.02
C TYR A 36 12.23 -69.63 27.42
N ALA A 37 11.93 -70.65 28.11
CA ALA A 37 12.62 -70.99 29.36
C ALA A 37 13.50 -72.17 29.16
N ASP A 38 14.68 -72.15 29.77
CA ASP A 38 15.58 -73.37 29.79
C ASP A 38 14.88 -74.46 30.52
N LYS A 39 15.10 -75.71 30.00
CA LYS A 39 14.50 -76.91 30.54
C LYS A 39 14.92 -77.06 31.98
N GLN A 40 13.99 -76.94 32.90
CA GLN A 40 14.16 -77.24 34.29
C GLN A 40 13.39 -78.54 34.65
N THR A 41 13.96 -79.36 35.52
CA THR A 41 13.26 -80.54 36.04
C THR A 41 12.53 -80.11 37.29
N VAL A 42 11.23 -80.16 37.26
CA VAL A 42 10.35 -79.87 38.40
C VAL A 42 9.77 -81.14 38.91
N GLY A 43 9.80 -81.36 40.20
CA GLY A 43 9.22 -82.55 40.83
C GLY A 43 7.70 -82.56 40.76
N ALA A 44 7.06 -83.72 40.77
CA ALA A 44 5.60 -83.77 40.65
C ALA A 44 4.88 -83.02 41.80
N ASP A 45 5.48 -82.99 43.00
CA ASP A 45 4.91 -82.31 44.18
C ASP A 45 5.04 -80.81 44.11
N ASP A 46 5.91 -80.29 43.23
CA ASP A 46 6.11 -78.83 43.04
C ASP A 46 5.08 -78.24 42.08
N LEU A 47 4.41 -79.05 41.27
CA LEU A 47 3.43 -78.57 40.28
C LEU A 47 2.06 -78.19 40.86
N GLU A 48 1.67 -78.78 42.03
CA GLU A 48 0.36 -78.49 42.64
C GLU A 48 0.27 -77.10 43.34
N ASN A 49 1.44 -76.52 43.68
CA ASN A 49 1.48 -75.21 44.40
C ASN A 49 2.41 -74.17 43.77
N THR A 50 2.86 -74.36 42.55
CA THR A 50 3.77 -73.46 41.90
C THR A 50 3.00 -72.44 41.02
N THR A 51 3.02 -71.19 41.40
CA THR A 51 2.53 -70.06 40.59
C THR A 51 3.75 -69.53 39.81
N ILE A 52 3.71 -69.63 38.50
CA ILE A 52 4.73 -68.99 37.64
C ILE A 52 4.28 -67.58 37.38
N ASN A 53 4.94 -66.60 38.03
CA ASN A 53 4.74 -65.17 37.78
C ASN A 53 5.73 -64.69 36.69
N ILE A 54 5.24 -64.41 35.54
CA ILE A 54 6.04 -63.79 34.47
C ILE A 54 5.80 -62.27 34.50
N GLN A 55 6.79 -61.53 34.97
CA GLN A 55 6.78 -60.08 34.91
C GLN A 55 7.70 -59.63 33.75
N PRO A 56 7.17 -59.26 32.61
CA PRO A 56 8.02 -58.70 31.57
C PRO A 56 8.52 -57.33 32.04
N ASN A 57 9.82 -57.22 32.23
CA ASN A 57 10.45 -55.93 32.48
C ASN A 57 10.81 -55.31 31.14
N LEU A 58 9.91 -54.48 30.64
CA LEU A 58 10.13 -53.76 29.40
C LEU A 58 11.01 -52.55 29.70
N THR A 59 12.31 -52.68 29.57
CA THR A 59 13.21 -51.56 29.60
C THR A 59 13.25 -50.99 28.18
N LEU A 60 12.41 -50.01 27.92
CA LEU A 60 12.59 -49.17 26.73
C LEU A 60 13.88 -48.39 26.96
N PRO A 61 14.93 -48.59 26.13
CA PRO A 61 16.04 -47.66 26.17
C PRO A 61 15.48 -46.29 25.93
N THR A 62 15.82 -45.37 26.77
CA THR A 62 15.44 -43.96 26.60
C THR A 62 15.89 -43.50 25.22
N PRO A 63 15.10 -43.71 24.23
CA PRO A 63 14.86 -42.67 23.27
C PRO A 63 13.36 -42.58 23.08
N GLN A 64 12.97 -41.49 23.34
CA GLN A 64 11.86 -40.84 22.79
C GLN A 64 11.36 -41.51 21.52
N ILE A 65 10.12 -41.91 21.49
CA ILE A 65 9.45 -42.20 20.24
C ILE A 65 9.55 -40.90 19.44
N ARG A 66 10.33 -40.92 18.39
CA ARG A 66 10.49 -39.78 17.53
C ARG A 66 9.50 -39.92 16.39
N VAL A 67 8.55 -38.97 16.33
CA VAL A 67 7.63 -38.89 15.20
C VAL A 67 8.33 -38.05 14.12
N ASP A 68 8.71 -38.68 13.02
CA ASP A 68 9.39 -38.02 11.91
C ASP A 68 8.40 -37.38 10.92
N LYS A 69 7.21 -37.95 10.79
CA LYS A 69 6.14 -37.44 9.89
C LYS A 69 4.79 -37.56 10.55
N VAL A 70 3.95 -36.55 10.29
CA VAL A 70 2.52 -36.54 10.63
C VAL A 70 1.75 -36.34 9.34
N ALA A 71 0.76 -37.17 9.09
CA ALA A 71 -0.17 -37.00 7.99
C ALA A 71 -1.53 -36.55 8.54
N GLY A 72 -2.16 -35.61 7.87
CA GLY A 72 -3.48 -35.10 8.24
C GLY A 72 -3.85 -33.85 7.48
N THR A 73 -5.06 -33.35 7.72
CA THR A 73 -5.52 -32.08 7.14
C THR A 73 -4.80 -30.91 7.80
N ILE A 74 -4.12 -30.09 6.99
CA ILE A 74 -3.43 -28.89 7.46
C ILE A 74 -4.37 -27.71 7.29
N VAL A 75 -4.69 -27.07 8.40
CA VAL A 75 -5.39 -25.78 8.39
C VAL A 75 -4.38 -24.70 8.76
N PRO A 76 -3.86 -23.96 7.77
CA PRO A 76 -2.93 -22.86 8.08
C PRO A 76 -3.68 -21.77 8.84
N ASN A 77 -3.12 -21.32 9.95
CA ASN A 77 -3.55 -20.07 10.57
C ASN A 77 -2.59 -18.98 10.12
N VAL A 78 -3.01 -18.23 9.11
CA VAL A 78 -2.20 -17.15 8.52
C VAL A 78 -2.87 -15.84 8.89
N ASP A 79 -2.22 -15.09 9.76
CA ASP A 79 -2.59 -13.71 10.08
C ASP A 79 -1.52 -12.80 9.45
N ILE A 80 -1.77 -12.42 8.19
CA ILE A 80 -0.92 -11.48 7.46
C ILE A 80 -1.78 -10.26 7.20
N ASN A 81 -1.48 -9.21 7.94
CA ASN A 81 -1.99 -7.87 7.73
C ASN A 81 -0.77 -6.95 7.66
N THR A 82 -0.56 -6.34 6.51
CA THR A 82 0.54 -5.41 6.29
C THR A 82 0.03 -4.18 5.55
N SER A 83 0.67 -3.05 5.79
CA SER A 83 0.31 -1.81 5.13
C SER A 83 1.53 -1.10 4.56
N VAL A 84 1.36 -0.46 3.42
CA VAL A 84 2.35 0.40 2.77
C VAL A 84 1.90 1.83 2.97
N SER A 85 2.70 2.64 3.68
CA SER A 85 2.44 4.07 3.84
C SER A 85 2.82 4.83 2.58
N LEU A 86 1.99 5.79 2.19
CA LEU A 86 2.21 6.75 1.12
C LEU A 86 2.34 8.18 1.66
N SER A 87 2.66 8.34 2.95
CA SER A 87 2.81 9.63 3.62
C SER A 87 3.93 10.50 3.05
N ASP A 88 4.97 9.87 2.48
CA ASP A 88 6.15 10.58 1.94
C ASP A 88 5.94 11.14 0.53
N LEU A 89 4.76 10.98 -0.05
CA LEU A 89 4.43 11.59 -1.33
C LEU A 89 4.15 13.09 -1.16
N PRO A 90 4.50 13.93 -2.17
CA PRO A 90 4.24 15.36 -2.14
C PRO A 90 2.76 15.68 -1.90
N ASP A 91 2.50 16.67 -1.04
CA ASP A 91 1.13 17.03 -0.61
C ASP A 91 0.23 17.44 -1.79
N PHE A 92 0.76 18.05 -2.84
CA PHE A 92 -0.03 18.43 -4.01
C PHE A 92 -0.68 17.23 -4.73
N LEU A 93 -0.14 16.02 -4.56
CA LEU A 93 -0.76 14.78 -5.11
C LEU A 93 -1.98 14.34 -4.30
N LYS A 94 -2.14 14.85 -3.07
CA LYS A 94 -3.25 14.55 -2.16
C LYS A 94 -4.29 15.67 -2.13
N GLU A 95 -4.07 16.76 -2.85
CA GLU A 95 -5.02 17.88 -2.94
C GLU A 95 -6.38 17.44 -3.46
N GLU A 96 -7.44 18.02 -2.91
CA GLU A 96 -8.81 17.73 -3.31
C GLU A 96 -9.04 18.02 -4.80
N GLY A 97 -9.58 17.04 -5.52
CA GLY A 97 -9.80 17.11 -6.96
C GLY A 97 -8.65 16.55 -7.80
N THR A 98 -7.49 16.23 -7.21
CA THR A 98 -6.42 15.51 -7.90
C THR A 98 -6.91 14.11 -8.28
N ALA A 99 -6.68 13.73 -9.54
CA ALA A 99 -7.04 12.44 -10.09
C ALA A 99 -5.90 11.89 -10.95
N LEU A 100 -5.46 10.68 -10.61
CA LEU A 100 -4.33 10.02 -11.25
C LEU A 100 -4.78 8.69 -11.86
N GLU A 101 -4.78 8.58 -13.18
CA GLU A 101 -5.01 7.31 -13.85
C GLU A 101 -3.67 6.73 -14.31
N VAL A 102 -3.04 5.98 -13.41
CA VAL A 102 -1.75 5.32 -13.68
C VAL A 102 -1.95 4.23 -14.73
N LYS A 103 -1.13 4.24 -15.79
CA LYS A 103 -1.30 3.35 -16.94
C LYS A 103 -0.98 1.88 -16.63
N ASP A 104 0.17 1.62 -16.05
CA ASP A 104 0.73 0.29 -15.88
C ASP A 104 1.23 0.02 -14.45
N LEU A 105 0.30 0.09 -13.50
CA LEU A 105 0.59 -0.35 -12.12
C LEU A 105 0.78 -1.86 -12.09
N SER A 106 1.83 -2.33 -11.43
CA SER A 106 2.06 -3.76 -11.20
C SER A 106 2.45 -4.08 -9.77
N LEU A 107 1.91 -5.20 -9.27
CA LEU A 107 2.25 -5.79 -7.98
C LEU A 107 2.99 -7.11 -8.22
N GLY A 108 4.24 -7.16 -7.83
CA GLY A 108 5.03 -8.39 -7.76
C GLY A 108 4.83 -9.06 -6.42
N LEU A 109 4.55 -10.34 -6.41
CA LEU A 109 4.46 -11.17 -5.22
C LEU A 109 5.35 -12.40 -5.39
N SER A 110 6.14 -12.70 -4.38
CA SER A 110 7.03 -13.86 -4.33
C SER A 110 6.74 -14.64 -3.07
N VAL A 111 6.23 -15.84 -3.20
CA VAL A 111 5.77 -16.66 -2.09
C VAL A 111 6.56 -17.97 -2.02
N GLN A 112 7.25 -18.19 -0.92
CA GLN A 112 7.92 -19.47 -0.62
C GLN A 112 6.96 -20.35 0.19
N ASN A 113 6.49 -21.42 -0.44
CA ASN A 113 5.67 -22.43 0.22
C ASN A 113 6.52 -23.68 0.58
N PRO A 114 6.84 -23.91 1.86
CA PRO A 114 7.61 -25.08 2.27
C PRO A 114 6.77 -26.36 2.40
N ILE A 115 5.44 -26.24 2.28
CA ILE A 115 4.51 -27.37 2.33
C ILE A 115 4.45 -27.98 0.93
N GLU A 116 4.58 -29.30 0.83
CA GLU A 116 4.58 -30.01 -0.47
C GLU A 116 3.22 -29.92 -1.20
N ALA A 117 2.15 -29.52 -0.51
CA ALA A 117 0.84 -29.31 -1.08
C ALA A 117 0.67 -27.87 -1.63
N PRO A 118 -0.08 -27.69 -2.72
CA PRO A 118 -0.47 -26.35 -3.17
C PRO A 118 -1.34 -25.63 -2.14
N ILE A 119 -1.24 -24.32 -2.12
CA ILE A 119 -2.04 -23.44 -1.27
C ILE A 119 -2.85 -22.49 -2.15
N SER A 120 -4.15 -22.44 -1.95
CA SER A 120 -5.02 -21.39 -2.47
C SER A 120 -5.18 -20.31 -1.43
N THR A 121 -4.98 -19.05 -1.83
CA THR A 121 -5.10 -17.90 -0.91
C THR A 121 -5.84 -16.76 -1.57
N LYS A 122 -6.57 -15.99 -0.76
CA LYS A 122 -7.23 -14.75 -1.17
C LYS A 122 -6.66 -13.58 -0.41
N PHE A 123 -6.41 -12.51 -1.14
CA PHE A 123 -5.95 -11.24 -0.62
C PHE A 123 -7.00 -10.17 -0.84
N ARG A 124 -7.05 -9.23 0.09
CA ARG A 124 -7.77 -7.97 -0.05
C ARG A 124 -6.77 -6.83 0.02
N ILE A 125 -6.84 -5.92 -0.94
CA ILE A 125 -6.01 -4.71 -1.00
C ILE A 125 -6.94 -3.52 -0.92
N SER A 126 -6.78 -2.71 0.12
CA SER A 126 -7.65 -1.58 0.43
C SER A 126 -6.85 -0.27 0.51
N PRO A 127 -7.20 0.74 -0.30
CA PRO A 127 -6.65 2.08 -0.14
C PRO A 127 -7.36 2.78 1.03
N LEU A 128 -6.61 3.23 2.02
CA LEU A 128 -7.15 3.80 3.25
C LEU A 128 -6.65 5.23 3.46
N ASN A 129 -7.52 6.08 4.01
CA ASN A 129 -7.15 7.39 4.52
C ASN A 129 -6.50 7.28 5.93
N GLU A 130 -6.12 8.42 6.52
CA GLU A 130 -5.55 8.49 7.87
C GLU A 130 -6.46 7.87 8.94
N ASN A 131 -7.77 7.99 8.77
CA ASN A 131 -8.77 7.46 9.70
C ASN A 131 -9.00 5.95 9.55
N GLY A 132 -8.46 5.34 8.48
CA GLY A 132 -8.65 3.93 8.16
C GLY A 132 -9.90 3.64 7.32
N ASP A 133 -10.55 4.67 6.76
CA ASP A 133 -11.67 4.49 5.85
C ASP A 133 -11.16 4.22 4.43
N VAL A 134 -11.88 3.37 3.71
CA VAL A 134 -11.57 3.06 2.31
C VAL A 134 -11.82 4.28 1.44
N VAL A 135 -10.82 4.70 0.67
CA VAL A 135 -10.96 5.75 -0.33
C VAL A 135 -11.26 5.15 -1.71
N ASN A 136 -11.85 5.95 -2.60
CA ASN A 136 -12.19 5.57 -3.98
C ASN A 136 -13.21 4.43 -4.12
N ASP A 137 -13.84 3.96 -3.06
CA ASP A 137 -14.75 2.80 -3.06
C ASP A 137 -14.18 1.58 -3.82
N ASN A 138 -12.85 1.49 -3.92
CA ASN A 138 -12.16 0.47 -4.70
C ASN A 138 -11.33 -0.44 -3.80
N VAL A 139 -11.83 -1.64 -3.60
CA VAL A 139 -11.11 -2.73 -2.93
C VAL A 139 -10.77 -3.79 -3.95
N VAL A 140 -9.49 -4.14 -4.05
CA VAL A 140 -9.02 -5.17 -4.98
C VAL A 140 -8.95 -6.50 -4.25
N SER A 141 -9.56 -7.53 -4.82
CA SER A 141 -9.46 -8.90 -4.33
C SER A 141 -8.65 -9.73 -5.31
N LEU A 142 -7.68 -10.48 -4.79
CA LEU A 142 -6.85 -11.39 -5.55
C LEU A 142 -7.08 -12.83 -5.08
N ALA A 143 -7.01 -13.79 -6.00
CA ALA A 143 -6.94 -15.21 -5.69
C ALA A 143 -5.68 -15.80 -6.31
N LEU A 144 -4.82 -16.38 -5.48
CA LEU A 144 -3.55 -16.95 -5.91
C LEU A 144 -3.52 -18.46 -5.59
N LYS A 145 -2.93 -19.20 -6.53
CA LYS A 145 -2.59 -20.60 -6.32
C LYS A 145 -1.08 -20.75 -6.24
N ILE A 146 -0.59 -21.10 -5.06
CA ILE A 146 0.83 -21.22 -4.72
C ILE A 146 1.21 -22.67 -4.81
N ALA A 147 2.19 -22.99 -5.63
CA ALA A 147 2.65 -24.36 -5.81
C ALA A 147 3.30 -24.93 -4.53
N GLY A 148 3.16 -26.22 -4.29
CA GLY A 148 3.71 -26.89 -3.13
C GLY A 148 5.22 -27.09 -3.21
N GLY A 149 5.91 -27.00 -2.08
CA GLY A 149 7.34 -27.29 -1.94
C GLY A 149 8.30 -26.36 -2.67
N GLN A 150 7.82 -25.23 -3.20
CA GLN A 150 8.62 -24.35 -4.04
C GLN A 150 8.24 -22.87 -3.91
N LYS A 151 9.04 -22.05 -4.55
CA LYS A 151 8.78 -20.62 -4.71
C LYS A 151 7.83 -20.40 -5.88
N SER A 152 6.85 -19.52 -5.70
CA SER A 152 5.94 -19.04 -6.73
C SER A 152 6.09 -17.53 -6.86
N ASP A 153 6.32 -17.06 -8.07
CA ASP A 153 6.44 -15.64 -8.39
C ASP A 153 5.25 -15.21 -9.26
N PHE A 154 4.59 -14.12 -8.87
CA PHE A 154 3.45 -13.54 -9.56
C PHE A 154 3.74 -12.09 -9.94
N THR A 155 3.26 -11.68 -11.11
CA THR A 155 3.24 -10.29 -11.52
C THR A 155 1.80 -9.93 -11.87
N ILE A 156 1.16 -9.21 -10.97
CA ILE A 156 -0.23 -8.81 -11.10
C ILE A 156 -0.30 -7.45 -11.77
N THR A 157 -0.99 -7.36 -12.88
CA THR A 157 -1.27 -6.14 -13.64
C THR A 157 -2.77 -5.95 -13.79
N LYS A 158 -3.21 -4.85 -14.39
CA LYS A 158 -4.64 -4.54 -14.55
C LYS A 158 -5.49 -5.64 -15.21
N ASN A 159 -4.89 -6.53 -15.99
CA ASN A 159 -5.58 -7.60 -16.72
C ASN A 159 -5.25 -9.00 -16.19
N SER A 160 -4.61 -9.12 -15.05
CA SER A 160 -4.23 -10.41 -14.50
C SER A 160 -5.44 -11.23 -14.07
N PRO A 161 -5.49 -12.53 -14.42
CA PRO A 161 -6.60 -13.40 -14.06
C PRO A 161 -6.73 -13.64 -12.56
N GLU A 162 -5.72 -13.34 -11.79
CA GLU A 162 -5.68 -13.39 -10.34
C GLU A 162 -6.60 -12.34 -9.69
N ILE A 163 -6.93 -11.25 -10.39
CA ILE A 163 -7.86 -10.23 -9.91
C ILE A 163 -9.28 -10.77 -10.02
N THR A 164 -9.93 -10.95 -8.88
CA THR A 164 -11.31 -11.45 -8.80
C THR A 164 -12.33 -10.32 -8.67
N SER A 165 -11.93 -9.17 -8.14
CA SER A 165 -12.74 -7.94 -8.10
C SER A 165 -11.87 -6.70 -7.93
N GLY A 166 -12.44 -5.55 -8.29
CA GLY A 166 -11.77 -4.25 -8.20
C GLY A 166 -10.84 -3.96 -9.37
N SER A 167 -10.16 -2.83 -9.32
CA SER A 167 -9.16 -2.39 -10.32
C SER A 167 -7.86 -2.00 -9.62
N LEU A 168 -6.75 -2.60 -10.05
CA LEU A 168 -5.44 -2.30 -9.47
C LEU A 168 -5.03 -0.84 -9.71
N THR A 169 -5.30 -0.31 -10.90
CA THR A 169 -4.98 1.09 -11.25
C THR A 169 -5.83 2.10 -10.49
N ALA A 170 -7.07 1.74 -10.16
CA ALA A 170 -7.97 2.61 -9.40
C ALA A 170 -7.59 2.76 -7.92
N LEU A 171 -6.66 1.94 -7.40
CA LEU A 171 -6.13 2.10 -6.03
C LEU A 171 -5.47 3.47 -5.82
N LEU A 172 -4.90 4.06 -6.89
CA LEU A 172 -4.18 5.34 -6.86
C LEU A 172 -4.94 6.48 -7.54
N HIS A 173 -6.22 6.29 -7.89
CA HIS A 173 -7.02 7.34 -8.54
C HIS A 173 -7.08 8.61 -7.67
N THR A 174 -7.31 8.45 -6.39
CA THR A 174 -6.99 9.45 -5.36
C THR A 174 -5.93 8.83 -4.47
N ILE A 175 -4.84 9.51 -4.22
CA ILE A 175 -3.74 8.96 -3.42
C ILE A 175 -4.22 8.67 -2.00
N PRO A 176 -4.19 7.42 -1.55
CA PRO A 176 -4.51 7.08 -0.17
C PRO A 176 -3.32 7.39 0.75
N ASP A 177 -3.55 7.47 2.06
CA ASP A 177 -2.45 7.59 3.03
C ASP A 177 -1.69 6.28 3.20
N LYS A 178 -2.40 5.17 3.05
CA LYS A 178 -1.82 3.82 3.08
C LYS A 178 -2.60 2.85 2.21
N ILE A 179 -1.91 1.83 1.74
CA ILE A 179 -2.51 0.65 1.11
C ILE A 179 -2.38 -0.50 2.09
N ASP A 180 -3.51 -1.05 2.50
CA ASP A 180 -3.60 -2.21 3.40
C ASP A 180 -3.73 -3.49 2.60
N ILE A 181 -2.94 -4.52 2.98
CA ILE A 181 -2.93 -5.84 2.32
C ILE A 181 -3.23 -6.88 3.37
N GLU A 182 -4.38 -7.51 3.25
CA GLU A 182 -4.89 -8.52 4.16
C GLU A 182 -5.03 -9.87 3.46
N VAL A 183 -4.60 -10.94 4.12
CA VAL A 183 -4.92 -12.32 3.71
C VAL A 183 -6.27 -12.70 4.32
N THR A 184 -7.27 -12.91 3.48
CA THR A 184 -8.64 -13.19 3.94
C THR A 184 -8.96 -14.69 4.00
N GLU A 185 -8.28 -15.50 3.22
CA GLU A 185 -8.52 -16.94 3.16
C GLU A 185 -7.24 -17.69 2.77
N VAL A 186 -6.98 -18.80 3.42
CA VAL A 186 -5.88 -19.71 3.06
C VAL A 186 -6.37 -21.16 3.17
N GLU A 187 -6.28 -21.91 2.09
CA GLU A 187 -6.64 -23.30 2.01
C GLU A 187 -5.47 -24.12 1.45
N VAL A 188 -5.16 -25.25 2.08
CA VAL A 188 -4.21 -26.22 1.52
C VAL A 188 -5.00 -27.16 0.60
N GLU A 189 -4.64 -27.16 -0.68
CA GLU A 189 -5.27 -28.06 -1.65
C GLU A 189 -4.72 -29.48 -1.47
N SER A 190 -5.59 -30.41 -1.20
CA SER A 190 -5.29 -31.82 -1.04
C SER A 190 -6.19 -32.66 -1.96
N GLU A 191 -5.61 -33.44 -2.83
CA GLU A 191 -6.38 -34.42 -3.61
C GLU A 191 -6.80 -35.64 -2.76
N ASN A 192 -6.08 -35.85 -1.65
CA ASN A 192 -6.40 -36.84 -0.61
C ASN A 192 -6.24 -36.15 0.74
N ASP A 193 -7.12 -36.41 1.68
CA ASP A 193 -7.20 -35.74 3.00
C ASP A 193 -5.91 -35.82 3.85
N ASP A 194 -4.89 -36.55 3.41
CA ASP A 194 -3.66 -36.76 4.15
C ASP A 194 -2.46 -36.05 3.53
N GLN A 195 -2.10 -34.90 4.08
CA GLN A 195 -0.82 -34.25 3.81
C GLN A 195 0.21 -34.66 4.84
N ALA A 196 1.38 -35.08 4.37
CA ALA A 196 2.48 -35.48 5.25
C ALA A 196 3.42 -34.32 5.54
N ILE A 197 3.56 -33.95 6.82
CA ILE A 197 4.53 -32.96 7.29
C ILE A 197 5.65 -33.67 8.01
N SER A 198 6.90 -33.34 7.69
CA SER A 198 8.09 -33.84 8.40
C SER A 198 8.32 -32.97 9.64
N LEU A 199 8.29 -33.60 10.82
CA LEU A 199 8.48 -32.92 12.08
C LEU A 199 9.97 -32.78 12.43
N GLY A 200 10.37 -31.59 12.89
CA GLY A 200 11.71 -31.36 13.46
C GLY A 200 12.86 -31.24 12.45
N LYS A 201 12.59 -31.19 11.16
CA LYS A 201 13.61 -31.00 10.12
C LYS A 201 13.48 -29.71 9.33
N ASN A 202 12.29 -29.13 9.26
CA ASN A 202 12.01 -27.97 8.45
C ASN A 202 11.17 -26.97 9.24
N ASP A 203 11.46 -25.70 9.06
CA ASP A 203 10.58 -24.61 9.45
C ASP A 203 9.53 -24.43 8.34
N TYR A 204 8.27 -24.66 8.67
CA TYR A 204 7.15 -24.47 7.76
C TYR A 204 6.67 -23.00 7.77
N ASN A 205 7.60 -22.06 7.57
CA ASN A 205 7.29 -20.66 7.47
C ASN A 205 6.99 -20.30 6.01
N ILE A 206 5.78 -19.81 5.75
CA ILE A 206 5.46 -19.19 4.48
C ILE A 206 6.06 -17.79 4.51
N ASN A 207 6.96 -17.50 3.60
CA ASN A 207 7.54 -16.19 3.42
C ASN A 207 6.92 -15.53 2.18
N ILE A 208 6.53 -14.28 2.32
CA ILE A 208 5.95 -13.48 1.25
C ILE A 208 6.78 -12.22 1.12
N ASP A 209 7.38 -12.03 -0.05
CA ASP A 209 8.01 -10.79 -0.47
C ASP A 209 7.10 -10.12 -1.50
N TYR A 210 6.99 -8.81 -1.43
CA TYR A 210 6.22 -8.05 -2.41
C TYR A 210 6.98 -6.82 -2.90
N ASN A 211 6.66 -6.39 -4.10
CA ASN A 211 7.09 -5.12 -4.65
C ASN A 211 5.95 -4.49 -5.46
N ILE A 212 5.80 -3.18 -5.33
CA ILE A 212 4.85 -2.40 -6.10
C ILE A 212 5.65 -1.53 -7.06
N ASN A 213 5.34 -1.62 -8.34
CA ASN A 213 5.93 -0.75 -9.37
C ASN A 213 4.85 0.20 -9.87
N VAL A 214 5.05 1.49 -9.62
CA VAL A 214 4.17 2.58 -10.06
C VAL A 214 4.95 3.39 -11.09
N PRO A 215 4.76 3.15 -12.38
CA PRO A 215 5.35 4.01 -13.40
C PRO A 215 4.69 5.39 -13.33
N LEU A 216 5.47 6.44 -13.53
CA LEU A 216 4.97 7.81 -13.61
C LEU A 216 4.39 8.10 -15.01
N GLU A 217 3.63 7.16 -15.55
CA GLU A 217 2.92 7.24 -16.81
C GLU A 217 1.42 7.20 -16.57
N PHE A 218 0.71 8.23 -17.02
CA PHE A 218 -0.70 8.46 -16.71
C PHE A 218 -1.51 8.51 -17.99
N GLU A 219 -2.64 7.79 -18.03
CA GLU A 219 -3.64 7.90 -19.10
C GLU A 219 -4.39 9.23 -18.98
N ASN A 220 -4.78 9.59 -17.74
CA ASN A 220 -5.33 10.90 -17.39
C ASN A 220 -4.62 11.42 -16.14
N LEU A 221 -4.22 12.68 -16.21
CA LEU A 221 -3.56 13.37 -15.10
C LEU A 221 -4.29 14.69 -14.86
N ARG A 222 -4.80 14.85 -13.65
CA ARG A 222 -5.31 16.11 -13.14
C ARG A 222 -4.71 16.34 -11.76
N ILE A 223 -3.96 17.40 -11.61
CA ILE A 223 -3.29 17.78 -10.37
C ILE A 223 -3.71 19.19 -9.96
N PHE A 224 -3.83 19.40 -8.67
CA PHE A 224 -4.05 20.69 -8.08
C PHE A 224 -2.89 21.07 -7.17
N TYR A 225 -2.59 22.34 -7.15
CA TYR A 225 -1.71 22.96 -6.18
C TYR A 225 -2.35 24.24 -5.70
N ASN A 226 -2.57 24.34 -4.41
CA ASN A 226 -3.11 25.53 -3.77
C ASN A 226 -2.05 26.11 -2.84
N ASP A 227 -1.88 27.43 -2.92
CA ASP A 227 -0.96 28.17 -2.09
C ASP A 227 -1.54 29.55 -1.76
N THR A 228 -1.03 30.19 -0.73
CA THR A 228 -1.48 31.53 -0.35
C THR A 228 -0.27 32.38 0.01
N ILE A 229 -0.12 33.50 -0.68
CA ILE A 229 0.82 34.55 -0.28
C ILE A 229 0.12 35.38 0.79
N GLU A 230 0.71 35.48 1.97
CA GLU A 230 0.17 36.19 3.12
C GLU A 230 0.95 37.49 3.40
N ASP A 231 0.44 38.33 4.31
CA ASP A 231 1.06 39.57 4.82
C ASP A 231 1.26 40.68 3.76
N LEU A 232 0.53 40.62 2.64
CA LEU A 232 0.64 41.62 1.57
C LEU A 232 0.24 43.04 2.03
N SER A 233 -0.66 43.15 3.00
CA SER A 233 -1.06 44.44 3.55
C SER A 233 0.09 45.19 4.16
N SER A 234 1.01 44.52 4.80
CA SER A 234 2.22 45.11 5.39
C SER A 234 3.26 45.47 4.31
N ASP A 235 3.43 44.61 3.31
CA ASP A 235 4.42 44.79 2.24
C ASP A 235 4.00 45.92 1.25
N LEU A 236 2.70 46.11 1.09
CA LEU A 236 2.12 47.09 0.17
C LEU A 236 1.64 48.38 0.85
N ALA A 237 1.76 48.52 2.18
CA ALA A 237 1.19 49.62 2.95
C ALA A 237 1.57 51.02 2.41
N ASP A 238 2.82 51.20 1.99
CA ASP A 238 3.32 52.47 1.48
C ASP A 238 2.88 52.78 0.05
N ILE A 239 2.29 51.79 -0.64
CA ILE A 239 2.01 51.84 -2.08
C ILE A 239 0.50 51.85 -2.35
N THR A 240 -0.29 51.13 -1.58
CA THR A 240 -1.75 50.97 -1.83
C THR A 240 -2.55 52.23 -1.75
N ASP A 241 -2.09 53.25 -0.99
CA ASP A 241 -2.71 54.57 -0.92
C ASP A 241 -2.54 55.41 -2.21
N LYS A 242 -1.58 55.04 -3.03
CA LYS A 242 -1.12 55.86 -4.17
C LYS A 242 -1.31 55.20 -5.52
N VAL A 243 -1.73 53.95 -5.53
CA VAL A 243 -1.76 53.09 -6.73
C VAL A 243 -3.11 52.43 -6.88
N LYS A 244 -3.67 52.49 -8.07
CA LYS A 244 -4.93 51.84 -8.44
C LYS A 244 -4.72 50.58 -9.30
N HIS A 245 -3.51 50.37 -9.80
CA HIS A 245 -3.14 49.26 -10.64
C HIS A 245 -1.79 48.68 -10.21
N LEU A 246 -1.76 47.36 -10.00
CA LEU A 246 -0.54 46.61 -9.82
C LEU A 246 -0.43 45.60 -10.97
N GLU A 247 0.72 45.58 -11.65
CA GLU A 247 1.01 44.62 -12.71
C GLU A 247 2.10 43.66 -12.25
N ILE A 248 1.75 42.38 -12.19
CA ILE A 248 2.70 41.30 -11.96
C ILE A 248 3.03 40.68 -13.32
N SER A 249 4.28 40.74 -13.70
CA SER A 249 4.79 40.07 -14.90
C SER A 249 5.64 38.89 -14.46
N ALA A 250 5.37 37.70 -14.99
CA ALA A 250 6.15 36.50 -14.74
C ALA A 250 6.56 35.83 -16.05
N VAL A 251 7.69 35.13 -16.01
CA VAL A 251 8.05 34.15 -17.02
C VAL A 251 8.07 32.80 -16.31
N VAL A 252 7.21 31.90 -16.77
CA VAL A 252 7.11 30.55 -16.25
C VAL A 252 7.77 29.59 -17.24
N ASP A 253 8.85 28.96 -16.80
CA ASP A 253 9.48 27.87 -17.53
C ASP A 253 8.93 26.54 -17.04
N ASN A 254 8.14 25.90 -17.88
CA ASN A 254 7.49 24.62 -17.61
C ASN A 254 8.24 23.49 -18.33
N ALA A 255 8.81 22.56 -17.58
CA ALA A 255 9.44 21.35 -18.10
C ALA A 255 8.52 20.12 -17.99
N ILE A 256 7.29 20.30 -17.48
CA ILE A 256 6.31 19.23 -17.30
C ILE A 256 5.42 19.16 -18.55
N PRO A 257 5.11 17.96 -19.08
CA PRO A 257 4.25 17.82 -20.26
C PRO A 257 2.75 17.93 -19.93
N VAL A 258 2.40 18.91 -19.10
CA VAL A 258 1.03 19.19 -18.63
C VAL A 258 0.76 20.67 -18.79
N ASP A 259 -0.39 21.02 -19.39
CA ASP A 259 -0.89 22.38 -19.40
C ASP A 259 -1.31 22.78 -17.98
N LEU A 260 -0.90 23.98 -17.55
CA LEU A 260 -1.25 24.50 -16.25
C LEU A 260 -2.18 25.71 -16.41
N THR A 261 -3.19 25.79 -15.57
CA THR A 261 -4.07 26.95 -15.47
C THR A 261 -3.87 27.58 -14.11
N LEU A 262 -3.36 28.81 -14.11
CA LEU A 262 -3.16 29.62 -12.91
C LEU A 262 -4.38 30.52 -12.71
N SER A 263 -5.00 30.46 -11.54
CA SER A 263 -6.00 31.41 -11.07
C SER A 263 -5.58 32.02 -9.74
N VAL A 264 -5.96 33.28 -9.52
CA VAL A 264 -5.57 34.03 -8.34
C VAL A 264 -6.81 34.74 -7.78
N GLU A 265 -7.00 34.67 -6.44
CA GLU A 265 -8.09 35.31 -5.74
C GLU A 265 -7.54 36.27 -4.69
N PRO A 266 -7.97 37.58 -4.69
CA PRO A 266 -7.57 38.54 -3.69
C PRO A 266 -8.39 38.34 -2.41
N ARG A 267 -7.75 38.28 -1.26
CA ARG A 267 -8.38 38.09 0.04
C ARG A 267 -7.90 39.11 1.06
N ASN A 268 -8.81 39.48 1.98
CA ASN A 268 -8.48 40.30 3.13
C ASN A 268 -7.80 39.48 4.26
N GLU A 269 -7.43 40.14 5.34
CA GLU A 269 -6.83 39.53 6.53
C GLU A 269 -7.71 38.39 7.11
N ALA A 270 -9.03 38.56 7.06
CA ALA A 270 -9.97 37.52 7.50
C ALA A 270 -10.11 36.32 6.51
N GLY A 271 -9.47 36.40 5.35
CA GLY A 271 -9.54 35.34 4.31
C GLY A 271 -10.77 35.47 3.39
N GLU A 272 -11.53 36.55 3.47
CA GLU A 272 -12.70 36.80 2.62
C GLU A 272 -12.28 37.38 1.27
N ILE A 273 -12.97 37.01 0.19
CA ILE A 273 -12.70 37.53 -1.15
C ILE A 273 -13.06 39.04 -1.19
N ILE A 274 -12.14 39.87 -1.65
CA ILE A 274 -12.32 41.29 -1.75
C ILE A 274 -13.13 41.62 -3.00
N SER A 275 -14.29 42.24 -2.81
CA SER A 275 -15.06 42.80 -3.91
C SER A 275 -14.46 44.12 -4.37
N GLY A 276 -14.43 44.33 -5.70
CA GLY A 276 -13.92 45.58 -6.27
C GLY A 276 -12.41 45.56 -6.60
N ILE A 277 -11.82 44.39 -6.62
CA ILE A 277 -10.56 44.12 -7.30
C ILE A 277 -10.85 43.24 -8.51
N THR A 278 -10.38 43.65 -9.67
CA THR A 278 -10.48 42.87 -10.90
C THR A 278 -9.14 42.20 -11.20
N LEU A 279 -9.19 40.92 -11.45
CA LEU A 279 -8.08 40.06 -11.87
C LEU A 279 -8.47 39.32 -13.16
N PRO A 280 -7.53 38.86 -13.98
CA PRO A 280 -7.84 37.91 -15.05
C PRO A 280 -8.41 36.62 -14.44
N GLU A 281 -9.43 36.05 -15.09
CA GLU A 281 -10.09 34.82 -14.61
C GLU A 281 -9.08 33.66 -14.44
N SER A 282 -8.20 33.51 -15.43
CA SER A 282 -7.12 32.53 -15.38
C SER A 282 -6.04 32.84 -16.41
N VAL A 283 -4.86 32.25 -16.19
CA VAL A 283 -3.74 32.36 -17.13
C VAL A 283 -3.27 30.94 -17.50
N LYS A 284 -3.25 30.65 -18.80
CA LYS A 284 -2.74 29.37 -19.29
C LYS A 284 -1.21 29.41 -19.38
N ILE A 285 -0.58 28.37 -18.85
CA ILE A 285 0.85 28.06 -18.96
C ILE A 285 0.96 26.80 -19.81
N GLU A 286 1.60 26.90 -20.95
CA GLU A 286 1.66 25.79 -21.90
C GLU A 286 2.53 24.64 -21.40
N ALA A 287 2.15 23.41 -21.77
CA ALA A 287 2.88 22.20 -21.49
C ALA A 287 4.23 22.16 -22.23
N ALA A 288 5.24 21.59 -21.62
CA ALA A 288 6.45 21.22 -22.33
C ALA A 288 6.13 20.14 -23.38
N PRO A 289 6.75 20.18 -24.57
CA PRO A 289 6.59 19.11 -25.55
C PRO A 289 6.99 17.75 -24.97
N ASN A 290 6.15 16.77 -25.17
CA ASN A 290 6.32 15.43 -24.58
C ASN A 290 7.71 14.83 -24.90
N GLY A 291 8.44 14.47 -23.89
CA GLY A 291 9.46 13.43 -23.95
C GLY A 291 10.93 13.83 -23.88
N ASN A 292 11.38 15.08 -23.97
CA ASN A 292 12.81 15.34 -24.13
C ASN A 292 13.46 16.41 -23.23
N GLY A 293 12.85 16.74 -22.08
CA GLY A 293 13.40 17.78 -21.19
C GLY A 293 13.40 19.17 -21.86
N THR A 294 12.59 19.37 -22.89
CA THR A 294 12.35 20.67 -23.48
C THR A 294 11.56 21.54 -22.50
N ILE A 295 11.96 22.79 -22.40
CA ILE A 295 11.29 23.76 -21.53
C ILE A 295 10.39 24.60 -22.39
N GLN A 296 9.12 24.73 -21.99
CA GLN A 296 8.19 25.70 -22.56
C GLN A 296 8.17 26.93 -21.68
N SER A 297 8.51 28.08 -22.26
CA SER A 297 8.47 29.37 -21.54
C SER A 297 7.18 30.10 -21.89
N THR A 298 6.39 30.43 -20.88
CA THR A 298 5.17 31.20 -21.00
C THR A 298 5.32 32.54 -20.30
N ALA A 299 5.05 33.65 -21.00
CA ALA A 299 4.96 34.96 -20.38
C ALA A 299 3.58 35.18 -19.79
N VAL A 300 3.54 35.42 -18.49
CA VAL A 300 2.32 35.63 -17.70
C VAL A 300 2.24 37.09 -17.28
N LYS A 301 1.09 37.70 -17.46
CA LYS A 301 0.81 39.03 -16.98
C LYS A 301 -0.50 39.03 -16.20
N ILE A 302 -0.41 39.39 -14.93
CA ILE A 302 -1.54 39.50 -14.02
C ILE A 302 -1.69 40.99 -13.69
N THR A 303 -2.81 41.59 -14.09
CA THR A 303 -3.13 42.98 -13.75
C THR A 303 -4.16 42.96 -12.64
N ILE A 304 -3.77 43.47 -11.49
CA ILE A 304 -4.64 43.67 -10.35
C ILE A 304 -5.14 45.12 -10.43
N LYS A 305 -6.45 45.28 -10.60
CA LYS A 305 -7.06 46.60 -10.82
C LYS A 305 -8.10 46.87 -9.75
N GLU A 306 -7.98 48.05 -9.15
CA GLU A 306 -8.96 48.56 -8.22
C GLU A 306 -10.19 49.14 -8.96
N GLU A 307 -11.35 48.56 -8.71
CA GLU A 307 -12.65 49.05 -9.22
C GLU A 307 -13.47 49.77 -8.13
N ARG A 308 -13.25 49.43 -6.86
CA ARG A 308 -13.84 50.07 -5.70
C ARG A 308 -12.76 50.84 -4.95
N ASP A 309 -13.04 52.11 -4.66
CA ASP A 309 -12.08 52.94 -3.93
C ASP A 309 -11.58 52.27 -2.66
N LYS A 310 -10.28 52.24 -2.48
CA LYS A 310 -9.55 51.60 -1.37
C LYS A 310 -9.65 50.07 -1.27
N ALA A 311 -10.09 49.40 -2.31
CA ALA A 311 -10.15 47.92 -2.28
C ALA A 311 -8.74 47.28 -2.19
N LEU A 312 -7.72 47.89 -2.79
CA LEU A 312 -6.33 47.43 -2.69
C LEU A 312 -5.75 47.57 -1.27
N GLN A 313 -6.26 48.50 -0.46
CA GLN A 313 -5.84 48.61 0.96
C GLN A 313 -6.31 47.46 1.82
N GLU A 314 -7.36 46.74 1.38
CA GLU A 314 -7.89 45.54 2.06
C GLU A 314 -7.09 44.27 1.67
N LEU A 315 -6.23 44.35 0.65
CA LEU A 315 -5.48 43.17 0.13
C LEU A 315 -4.40 42.74 1.11
N ASP A 316 -4.61 41.58 1.70
CA ASP A 316 -3.67 40.98 2.63
C ASP A 316 -3.15 39.63 2.10
N LYS A 317 -3.99 38.88 1.35
CA LYS A 317 -3.64 37.58 0.85
C LYS A 317 -3.97 37.41 -0.62
N LEU A 318 -3.12 36.66 -1.33
CA LEU A 318 -3.41 36.19 -2.67
C LEU A 318 -3.45 34.64 -2.63
N SER A 319 -4.64 34.09 -2.75
CA SER A 319 -4.82 32.67 -2.95
C SER A 319 -4.47 32.29 -4.38
N ILE A 320 -3.51 31.39 -4.54
CA ILE A 320 -3.04 30.90 -5.82
C ILE A 320 -3.56 29.48 -5.99
N LYS A 321 -4.24 29.22 -7.11
CA LYS A 321 -4.66 27.89 -7.51
C LYS A 321 -4.05 27.57 -8.87
N ILE A 322 -3.33 26.47 -8.93
CA ILE A 322 -2.79 25.92 -10.17
C ILE A 322 -3.49 24.58 -10.42
N GLU A 323 -4.10 24.45 -11.58
CA GLU A 323 -4.68 23.21 -12.08
C GLU A 323 -3.83 22.72 -13.27
N GLY A 324 -3.32 21.49 -13.16
CA GLY A 324 -2.59 20.82 -14.23
C GLY A 324 -3.46 19.74 -14.86
N VAL A 325 -3.61 19.79 -16.19
CA VAL A 325 -4.37 18.76 -16.93
C VAL A 325 -3.54 18.36 -18.14
N ASN A 326 -3.49 17.07 -18.43
CA ASN A 326 -2.85 16.64 -19.69
C ASN A 326 -3.58 17.21 -20.90
N SER A 327 -2.81 17.68 -21.87
CA SER A 327 -3.33 18.37 -23.06
C SER A 327 -4.29 17.49 -23.86
N ASP A 328 -5.37 18.09 -24.35
CA ASP A 328 -6.31 17.43 -25.25
C ASP A 328 -5.62 16.76 -26.44
N GLY A 329 -5.76 15.43 -26.54
CA GLY A 329 -5.29 14.62 -27.65
C GLY A 329 -3.97 13.88 -27.44
N ASN A 330 -3.28 14.07 -26.34
CA ASN A 330 -2.14 13.26 -25.93
C ASN A 330 -2.53 12.50 -24.67
N ASN A 331 -3.00 11.28 -24.85
CA ASN A 331 -3.64 10.53 -23.78
C ASN A 331 -2.65 10.07 -22.69
N ASP A 332 -1.35 9.97 -23.02
CA ASP A 332 -0.35 9.46 -22.10
C ASP A 332 0.64 10.56 -21.71
N VAL A 333 0.75 10.82 -20.40
CA VAL A 333 1.73 11.74 -19.83
C VAL A 333 2.74 10.97 -19.02
N THR A 334 4.02 11.13 -19.34
CA THR A 334 5.11 10.55 -18.55
C THR A 334 5.78 11.66 -17.75
N LEU A 335 5.73 11.57 -16.43
CA LEU A 335 6.47 12.44 -15.53
C LEU A 335 7.86 11.85 -15.25
N ARG A 336 8.84 12.71 -15.06
CA ARG A 336 10.21 12.34 -14.75
C ARG A 336 10.74 13.14 -13.57
N PRO A 337 11.65 12.58 -12.76
CA PRO A 337 12.19 13.26 -11.57
C PRO A 337 13.01 14.53 -11.87
N ASP A 338 13.44 14.71 -13.12
CA ASP A 338 14.22 15.86 -13.56
C ASP A 338 13.37 17.02 -14.10
N GLN A 339 12.04 16.88 -14.12
CA GLN A 339 11.11 17.91 -14.55
C GLN A 339 10.87 18.92 -13.42
N PHE A 340 10.63 20.17 -13.83
CA PHE A 340 10.49 21.29 -12.90
C PHE A 340 9.62 22.39 -13.49
N ILE A 341 9.19 23.30 -12.64
CA ILE A 341 8.59 24.57 -12.98
C ILE A 341 9.42 25.67 -12.31
N VAL A 342 9.87 26.66 -13.07
CA VAL A 342 10.56 27.83 -12.55
C VAL A 342 9.75 29.07 -12.88
N VAL A 343 9.46 29.88 -11.87
CA VAL A 343 8.75 31.13 -12.00
C VAL A 343 9.69 32.28 -11.69
N ARG A 344 9.85 33.19 -12.64
CA ARG A 344 10.58 34.44 -12.46
C ARG A 344 9.58 35.59 -12.52
N MET A 345 9.40 36.32 -11.43
CA MET A 345 8.39 37.37 -11.31
C MET A 345 9.01 38.74 -11.14
N SER A 346 8.29 39.76 -11.59
CA SER A 346 8.54 41.19 -11.32
C SER A 346 7.23 41.91 -11.16
N ALA A 347 7.16 42.88 -10.25
CA ALA A 347 6.04 43.73 -10.05
C ALA A 347 6.34 45.13 -10.62
N LYS A 348 5.33 45.78 -11.21
CA LYS A 348 5.40 47.14 -11.74
C LYS A 348 4.17 47.92 -11.34
N LEU A 349 4.37 49.22 -11.16
CA LEU A 349 3.31 50.20 -10.97
C LEU A 349 3.10 50.93 -12.28
N PRO A 350 2.09 50.54 -13.10
CA PRO A 350 1.93 51.12 -14.46
C PRO A 350 1.67 52.63 -14.48
N ASP A 351 0.97 53.11 -13.46
CA ASP A 351 0.58 54.52 -13.36
C ASP A 351 1.65 55.38 -12.64
N GLY A 352 2.75 54.76 -12.19
CA GLY A 352 3.73 55.41 -11.33
C GLY A 352 3.21 55.67 -9.92
N ALA A 353 4.10 55.79 -8.96
CA ALA A 353 3.72 56.25 -7.62
C ALA A 353 3.67 57.80 -7.65
N GLN A 354 2.54 58.37 -7.35
CA GLN A 354 2.44 59.81 -7.10
C GLN A 354 2.93 60.06 -5.67
N MET A 355 4.19 60.47 -5.51
CA MET A 355 4.68 60.94 -4.22
C MET A 355 4.31 62.43 -4.08
N ASP A 356 3.59 62.78 -3.04
CA ASP A 356 3.44 64.14 -2.61
C ASP A 356 4.73 64.54 -1.89
N LEU A 357 5.46 65.50 -2.43
CA LEU A 357 6.74 65.92 -1.89
C LEU A 357 6.62 66.77 -0.61
N ASP A 358 5.38 67.02 -0.15
CA ASP A 358 5.11 67.74 1.09
C ASP A 358 5.19 66.83 2.35
N ASP A 359 5.39 65.51 2.15
CA ASP A 359 5.59 64.52 3.24
C ASP A 359 7.07 64.12 3.45
N LEU A 360 8.01 64.85 2.87
CA LEU A 360 9.46 64.74 3.10
C LEU A 360 9.90 65.91 4.01
#